data_52254e878e00bbd30e8ddbe60f6b8a02
#
_entry.id   52254e878e00bbd30e8ddbe60f6b8a02
#
_cell.length_a   1.000
_cell.length_b   1.000
_cell.length_c   1.000
_cell.angle_alpha   90.00
_cell.angle_beta   90.00
_cell.angle_gamma   90.00
#
_symmetry.space_group_name_H-M   'P 1'
#
loop_
_entity.id
_entity.type
_entity.pdbx_description
1 polymer ?
#
loop_
_entity_poly.entity_id
_entity_poly.type
_entity_poly.pdbx_seq_one_letter_code
_entity_poly.pdbx_strand_id
1 'polypeptide(L)'
;MPPSPLPPSSWTRPLAISVSVMLEGWTDDSAPGIGPMGNPLKAGVLDLQARSWAEYGPKVGAWRLLDILQKLDVRAVFYVSGLLAERYPELMKAIVAGGHGVAAHGWGQNIIPSYQSDEEEARDLERCLKAIGTASGQRPMGWLSPRCTPSPRTSALLAKSGFDWHADFFDSDLPYRHETANGAIAAVPFTMEVNDMPLYVRYGAEPEAFTRILERIVGSWPRLGRPAGCLDITVHAHVFGRPFGAIEFMNCLEAARRYEEWAWLTDHRRLAALCKAG
;
A
#
# COMPACT_ATOMS: atom_id res chain seq x y z
N MET A 1 26.33 15.94 -1.56
CA MET A 1 25.22 14.98 -1.77
C MET A 1 25.61 14.08 -2.92
N PRO A 2 25.49 12.75 -2.85
CA PRO A 2 25.62 11.93 -4.03
C PRO A 2 24.57 12.40 -5.05
N PRO A 3 24.88 12.39 -6.36
CA PRO A 3 23.89 12.72 -7.37
C PRO A 3 22.73 11.75 -7.26
N SER A 4 21.49 12.27 -7.22
CA SER A 4 20.31 11.42 -7.34
C SER A 4 20.46 10.56 -8.60
N PRO A 5 20.18 9.25 -8.53
CA PRO A 5 20.22 8.43 -9.73
C PRO A 5 19.30 9.07 -10.79
N LEU A 6 19.80 9.14 -12.00
CA LEU A 6 18.98 9.61 -13.14
C LEU A 6 17.80 8.62 -13.29
N PRO A 7 16.60 9.12 -13.61
CA PRO A 7 15.48 8.24 -13.88
C PRO A 7 15.84 7.29 -15.02
N PRO A 8 15.40 6.04 -14.99
CA PRO A 8 15.56 5.13 -16.11
C PRO A 8 15.06 5.79 -17.41
N SER A 9 15.70 5.53 -18.51
CA SER A 9 15.32 6.08 -19.84
C SER A 9 13.88 5.76 -20.27
N SER A 10 13.26 4.81 -19.60
CA SER A 10 11.86 4.38 -19.76
C SER A 10 10.83 5.24 -19.00
N TRP A 11 11.27 6.19 -18.17
CA TRP A 11 10.36 7.12 -17.50
C TRP A 11 9.88 8.17 -18.51
N THR A 12 8.58 8.19 -18.71
CA THR A 12 7.96 9.08 -19.70
C THR A 12 7.79 10.50 -19.19
N ARG A 13 7.73 10.69 -17.87
CA ARG A 13 7.52 11.98 -17.20
C ARG A 13 8.21 11.99 -15.83
N PRO A 14 8.56 13.17 -15.28
CA PRO A 14 9.34 13.28 -14.04
C PRO A 14 8.70 12.62 -12.81
N LEU A 15 7.39 12.73 -12.63
CA LEU A 15 6.72 12.23 -11.42
C LEU A 15 5.80 11.04 -11.73
N ALA A 16 6.14 9.88 -11.19
CA ALA A 16 5.29 8.71 -11.21
C ALA A 16 4.33 8.75 -10.02
N ILE A 17 3.03 8.58 -10.27
CA ILE A 17 2.01 8.52 -9.22
C ILE A 17 1.41 7.12 -9.22
N SER A 18 1.58 6.39 -8.12
CA SER A 18 0.94 5.10 -7.88
C SER A 18 -0.26 5.24 -6.94
N VAL A 19 -1.12 4.24 -6.94
CA VAL A 19 -2.30 4.19 -6.07
C VAL A 19 -2.32 2.89 -5.31
N SER A 20 -2.39 2.98 -3.98
CA SER A 20 -2.43 1.86 -3.07
C SER A 20 -3.72 1.82 -2.26
N VAL A 21 -4.33 0.65 -2.18
CA VAL A 21 -5.47 0.39 -1.30
C VAL A 21 -5.06 -0.64 -0.25
N MET A 22 -5.06 -0.23 1.01
CA MET A 22 -4.76 -1.09 2.14
C MET A 22 -6.02 -1.86 2.56
N LEU A 23 -6.00 -3.17 2.37
CA LEU A 23 -7.06 -4.09 2.78
C LEU A 23 -6.57 -4.88 4.00
N GLU A 24 -6.68 -4.24 5.15
CA GLU A 24 -6.11 -4.69 6.41
C GLU A 24 -7.09 -5.49 7.25
N GLY A 25 -6.59 -6.58 7.84
CA GLY A 25 -7.35 -7.44 8.73
C GLY A 25 -6.58 -7.81 10.00
N TRP A 26 -7.31 -8.13 11.04
CA TRP A 26 -6.79 -8.58 12.34
C TRP A 26 -7.34 -9.97 12.67
N THR A 27 -6.59 -10.75 13.43
CA THR A 27 -7.05 -12.05 13.94
C THR A 27 -8.24 -11.88 14.89
N ASP A 28 -8.98 -12.97 15.16
CA ASP A 28 -10.25 -12.89 15.91
C ASP A 28 -10.09 -12.45 17.37
N ASP A 29 -8.89 -12.59 17.91
CA ASP A 29 -8.50 -12.17 19.25
C ASP A 29 -7.86 -10.76 19.30
N SER A 30 -7.84 -10.05 18.18
CA SER A 30 -7.15 -8.76 18.02
C SER A 30 -8.01 -7.70 17.33
N ALA A 31 -7.56 -6.47 17.44
CA ALA A 31 -8.16 -5.29 16.82
C ALA A 31 -7.08 -4.25 16.53
N PRO A 32 -7.36 -3.22 15.69
CA PRO A 32 -6.47 -2.07 15.56
C PRO A 32 -6.10 -1.46 16.91
N GLY A 33 -4.82 -1.14 17.09
CA GLY A 33 -4.34 -0.52 18.33
C GLY A 33 -4.84 0.91 18.56
N ILE A 34 -5.41 1.53 17.52
CA ILE A 34 -6.08 2.83 17.58
C ILE A 34 -7.45 2.62 16.93
N GLY A 35 -8.51 2.74 17.71
CA GLY A 35 -9.87 2.76 17.21
C GLY A 35 -10.33 4.16 16.79
N PRO A 36 -11.47 4.29 16.11
CA PRO A 36 -11.96 5.56 15.58
C PRO A 36 -12.26 6.60 16.67
N MET A 37 -12.51 6.17 17.90
CA MET A 37 -12.76 7.07 19.03
C MET A 37 -11.47 7.42 19.82
N GLY A 38 -10.32 6.81 19.47
CA GLY A 38 -9.03 7.11 20.08
C GLY A 38 -8.88 6.72 21.56
N ASN A 39 -9.82 5.95 22.11
CA ASN A 39 -9.79 5.53 23.51
C ASN A 39 -9.10 4.17 23.67
N PRO A 40 -7.85 4.12 24.20
CA PRO A 40 -7.18 2.85 24.44
C PRO A 40 -7.89 2.08 25.58
N LEU A 41 -8.10 0.79 25.35
CA LEU A 41 -8.57 -0.11 26.41
C LEU A 41 -7.38 -0.67 27.22
N LYS A 42 -7.67 -1.27 28.35
CA LYS A 42 -6.66 -1.98 29.15
C LYS A 42 -6.07 -3.13 28.33
N ALA A 43 -4.79 -3.42 28.54
CA ALA A 43 -4.12 -4.57 27.90
C ALA A 43 -4.91 -5.87 28.16
N GLY A 44 -5.04 -6.69 27.14
CA GLY A 44 -5.77 -7.96 27.18
C GLY A 44 -7.30 -7.85 26.99
N VAL A 45 -7.83 -6.62 26.83
CA VAL A 45 -9.27 -6.43 26.51
C VAL A 45 -9.39 -6.23 24.99
N LEU A 46 -10.20 -7.07 24.35
CA LEU A 46 -10.48 -6.94 22.92
C LEU A 46 -11.39 -5.72 22.66
N ASP A 47 -10.90 -4.79 21.84
CA ASP A 47 -11.65 -3.60 21.42
C ASP A 47 -12.62 -3.96 20.28
N LEU A 48 -13.87 -4.26 20.65
CA LEU A 48 -14.92 -4.61 19.69
C LEU A 48 -15.31 -3.44 18.78
N GLN A 49 -15.14 -2.20 19.22
CA GLN A 49 -15.40 -1.03 18.39
C GLN A 49 -14.34 -0.89 17.30
N ALA A 50 -13.06 -0.95 17.68
CA ALA A 50 -11.96 -0.90 16.72
C ALA A 50 -12.02 -2.09 15.74
N ARG A 51 -12.37 -3.28 16.21
CA ARG A 51 -12.61 -4.45 15.36
C ARG A 51 -13.72 -4.19 14.34
N SER A 52 -14.88 -3.72 14.80
CA SER A 52 -16.01 -3.39 13.92
C SER A 52 -15.66 -2.30 12.91
N TRP A 53 -14.86 -1.31 13.33
CA TRP A 53 -14.35 -0.27 12.44
C TRP A 53 -13.46 -0.84 11.32
N ALA A 54 -12.54 -1.73 11.66
CA ALA A 54 -11.68 -2.39 10.69
C ALA A 54 -12.46 -3.27 9.70
N GLU A 55 -13.48 -4.01 10.19
CA GLU A 55 -14.32 -4.86 9.35
C GLU A 55 -15.15 -4.09 8.31
N TYR A 56 -15.33 -2.79 8.48
CA TYR A 56 -15.94 -1.94 7.46
C TYR A 56 -15.15 -1.99 6.14
N GLY A 57 -13.82 -2.13 6.21
CA GLY A 57 -12.95 -2.19 5.06
C GLY A 57 -13.39 -3.24 4.04
N PRO A 58 -13.32 -4.54 4.36
CA PRO A 58 -13.69 -5.60 3.42
C PRO A 58 -15.20 -5.68 3.14
N LYS A 59 -16.05 -5.26 4.09
CA LYS A 59 -17.52 -5.37 3.94
C LYS A 59 -18.11 -4.28 3.06
N VAL A 60 -17.58 -3.06 3.09
CA VAL A 60 -18.17 -1.88 2.42
C VAL A 60 -17.13 -1.03 1.72
N GLY A 61 -16.06 -0.67 2.45
CA GLY A 61 -15.11 0.35 1.99
C GLY A 61 -14.38 -0.04 0.72
N ALA A 62 -13.87 -1.27 0.64
CA ALA A 62 -13.14 -1.75 -0.54
C ALA A 62 -14.02 -1.77 -1.80
N TRP A 63 -15.28 -2.13 -1.68
CA TRP A 63 -16.22 -2.13 -2.79
C TRP A 63 -16.46 -0.71 -3.33
N ARG A 64 -16.63 0.27 -2.44
CA ARG A 64 -16.76 1.68 -2.83
C ARG A 64 -15.50 2.21 -3.51
N LEU A 65 -14.31 1.84 -3.01
CA LEU A 65 -13.05 2.24 -3.65
C LEU A 65 -12.89 1.59 -5.03
N LEU A 66 -13.30 0.33 -5.21
CA LEU A 66 -13.34 -0.33 -6.52
C LEU A 66 -14.25 0.40 -7.51
N ASP A 67 -15.45 0.81 -7.09
CA ASP A 67 -16.38 1.58 -7.94
C ASP A 67 -15.77 2.92 -8.37
N ILE A 68 -15.06 3.61 -7.47
CA ILE A 68 -14.37 4.88 -7.79
C ILE A 68 -13.24 4.64 -8.79
N LEU A 69 -12.40 3.64 -8.56
CA LEU A 69 -11.28 3.28 -9.43
C LEU A 69 -11.78 2.90 -10.84
N GLN A 70 -12.87 2.12 -10.91
CA GLN A 70 -13.52 1.77 -12.17
C GLN A 70 -14.06 3.00 -12.89
N LYS A 71 -14.81 3.85 -12.19
CA LYS A 71 -15.40 5.09 -12.75
C LYS A 71 -14.34 6.03 -13.32
N LEU A 72 -13.20 6.11 -12.66
CA LEU A 72 -12.10 6.98 -13.09
C LEU A 72 -11.07 6.26 -13.98
N ASP A 73 -11.26 5.00 -14.33
CA ASP A 73 -10.31 4.18 -15.09
C ASP A 73 -8.88 4.29 -14.53
N VAL A 74 -8.74 4.11 -13.20
CA VAL A 74 -7.45 4.13 -12.50
C VAL A 74 -7.12 2.74 -12.00
N ARG A 75 -5.89 2.28 -12.26
CA ARG A 75 -5.37 1.03 -11.71
C ARG A 75 -4.71 1.29 -10.36
N ALA A 76 -4.90 0.38 -9.42
CA ALA A 76 -4.32 0.43 -8.08
C ALA A 76 -3.66 -0.91 -7.73
N VAL A 77 -2.84 -0.91 -6.69
CA VAL A 77 -2.37 -2.13 -6.03
C VAL A 77 -3.11 -2.26 -4.70
N PHE A 78 -3.75 -3.40 -4.51
CA PHE A 78 -4.37 -3.74 -3.23
C PHE A 78 -3.38 -4.55 -2.39
N TYR A 79 -2.99 -4.00 -1.24
CA TYR A 79 -2.18 -4.68 -0.23
C TYR A 79 -3.11 -5.43 0.71
N VAL A 80 -3.07 -6.75 0.64
CA VAL A 80 -4.10 -7.60 1.25
C VAL A 80 -3.52 -8.43 2.39
N SER A 81 -4.12 -8.32 3.58
CA SER A 81 -3.88 -9.27 4.66
C SER A 81 -4.41 -10.64 4.26
N GLY A 82 -3.59 -11.70 4.38
CA GLY A 82 -3.95 -13.06 3.93
C GLY A 82 -5.24 -13.60 4.53
N LEU A 83 -5.53 -13.27 5.79
CA LEU A 83 -6.78 -13.66 6.45
C LEU A 83 -8.03 -13.05 5.78
N LEU A 84 -7.92 -11.87 5.16
CA LEU A 84 -9.05 -11.27 4.44
C LEU A 84 -9.25 -11.93 3.07
N ALA A 85 -8.17 -12.36 2.41
CA ALA A 85 -8.28 -13.15 1.19
C ALA A 85 -9.03 -14.47 1.44
N GLU A 86 -8.76 -15.13 2.57
CA GLU A 86 -9.49 -16.35 2.98
C GLU A 86 -10.95 -16.07 3.31
N ARG A 87 -11.25 -14.97 4.01
CA ARG A 87 -12.62 -14.62 4.47
C ARG A 87 -13.49 -14.01 3.37
N TYR A 88 -12.89 -13.31 2.41
CA TYR A 88 -13.61 -12.54 1.37
C TYR A 88 -13.12 -12.87 -0.05
N PRO A 89 -13.20 -14.14 -0.49
CA PRO A 89 -12.69 -14.56 -1.80
C PRO A 89 -13.38 -13.82 -2.96
N GLU A 90 -14.66 -13.45 -2.83
CA GLU A 90 -15.37 -12.71 -3.88
C GLU A 90 -14.81 -11.28 -4.05
N LEU A 91 -14.37 -10.64 -2.98
CA LEU A 91 -13.69 -9.35 -3.07
C LEU A 91 -12.35 -9.50 -3.80
N MET A 92 -11.60 -10.57 -3.55
CA MET A 92 -10.35 -10.85 -4.25
C MET A 92 -10.56 -11.02 -5.76
N LYS A 93 -11.61 -11.75 -6.15
CA LYS A 93 -12.00 -11.91 -7.56
C LYS A 93 -12.38 -10.56 -8.19
N ALA A 94 -13.13 -9.73 -7.48
CA ALA A 94 -13.53 -8.39 -7.95
C ALA A 94 -12.31 -7.48 -8.16
N ILE A 95 -11.34 -7.48 -7.25
CA ILE A 95 -10.09 -6.72 -7.38
C ILE A 95 -9.35 -7.13 -8.68
N VAL A 96 -9.18 -8.43 -8.90
CA VAL A 96 -8.48 -8.94 -10.10
C VAL A 96 -9.28 -8.68 -11.37
N ALA A 97 -10.60 -8.88 -11.35
CA ALA A 97 -11.49 -8.61 -12.49
C ALA A 97 -11.47 -7.11 -12.87
N GLY A 98 -11.33 -6.21 -11.89
CA GLY A 98 -11.10 -4.78 -12.10
C GLY A 98 -9.73 -4.45 -12.70
N GLY A 99 -8.84 -5.44 -12.89
CA GLY A 99 -7.49 -5.26 -13.44
C GLY A 99 -6.51 -4.64 -12.46
N HIS A 100 -6.82 -4.63 -11.17
CA HIS A 100 -5.94 -4.13 -10.13
C HIS A 100 -4.86 -5.15 -9.76
N GLY A 101 -3.72 -4.66 -9.26
CA GLY A 101 -2.68 -5.50 -8.70
C GLY A 101 -3.05 -6.00 -7.31
N VAL A 102 -2.58 -7.21 -6.95
CA VAL A 102 -2.66 -7.74 -5.59
C VAL A 102 -1.26 -7.92 -5.05
N ALA A 103 -0.99 -7.31 -3.91
CA ALA A 103 0.24 -7.47 -3.13
C ALA A 103 -0.09 -8.05 -1.75
N ALA A 104 0.85 -8.76 -1.17
CA ALA A 104 0.68 -9.35 0.16
C ALA A 104 1.00 -8.33 1.27
N HIS A 105 0.23 -8.39 2.37
CA HIS A 105 0.36 -7.50 3.53
C HIS A 105 0.36 -8.29 4.85
N GLY A 106 1.13 -9.39 4.89
CA GLY A 106 1.17 -10.34 6.00
C GLY A 106 -0.14 -11.12 6.17
N TRP A 107 -0.16 -12.00 7.18
CA TRP A 107 -1.38 -12.72 7.50
C TRP A 107 -2.44 -11.80 8.11
N GLY A 108 -2.04 -11.00 9.09
CA GLY A 108 -2.87 -10.00 9.76
C GLY A 108 -2.03 -8.89 10.37
N GLN A 109 -2.63 -7.74 10.60
CA GLN A 109 -1.93 -6.52 11.02
C GLN A 109 -1.40 -6.55 12.47
N ASN A 110 -1.84 -7.52 13.26
CA ASN A 110 -1.31 -7.80 14.61
C ASN A 110 -0.13 -8.78 14.60
N ILE A 111 0.21 -9.37 13.44
CA ILE A 111 1.35 -10.29 13.28
C ILE A 111 2.48 -9.52 12.58
N ILE A 112 3.40 -9.00 13.37
CA ILE A 112 4.43 -8.05 12.92
C ILE A 112 5.75 -8.80 12.72
N PRO A 113 6.35 -8.75 11.52
CA PRO A 113 7.60 -9.46 11.20
C PRO A 113 8.71 -9.27 12.22
N SER A 114 8.93 -8.04 12.72
CA SER A 114 9.97 -7.74 13.70
C SER A 114 9.82 -8.44 15.05
N TYR A 115 8.64 -9.01 15.35
CA TYR A 115 8.37 -9.74 16.59
C TYR A 115 8.43 -11.26 16.42
N GLN A 116 8.58 -11.74 15.19
CA GLN A 116 8.58 -13.15 14.84
C GLN A 116 10.00 -13.74 14.83
N SER A 117 10.14 -15.04 15.07
CA SER A 117 11.33 -15.80 14.73
C SER A 117 11.42 -15.98 13.20
N ASP A 118 12.56 -16.50 12.73
CA ASP A 118 12.80 -16.76 11.30
C ASP A 118 11.77 -17.75 10.73
N GLU A 119 11.46 -18.80 11.51
CA GLU A 119 10.50 -19.83 11.10
C GLU A 119 9.06 -19.34 11.15
N GLU A 120 8.72 -18.45 12.10
CA GLU A 120 7.39 -17.85 12.19
C GLU A 120 7.14 -16.92 11.03
N GLU A 121 8.07 -16.03 10.71
CA GLU A 121 7.96 -15.11 9.58
C GLU A 121 7.84 -15.86 8.25
N ALA A 122 8.64 -16.92 8.04
CA ALA A 122 8.56 -17.73 6.84
C ALA A 122 7.21 -18.46 6.71
N ARG A 123 6.67 -19.01 7.80
CA ARG A 123 5.35 -19.68 7.81
C ARG A 123 4.21 -18.69 7.57
N ASP A 124 4.29 -17.49 8.16
CA ASP A 124 3.29 -16.43 7.97
C ASP A 124 3.25 -15.98 6.51
N LEU A 125 4.43 -15.77 5.92
CA LEU A 125 4.57 -15.43 4.52
C LEU A 125 3.95 -16.50 3.61
N GLU A 126 4.30 -17.77 3.82
CA GLU A 126 3.79 -18.88 3.01
C GLU A 126 2.26 -19.01 3.12
N ARG A 127 1.72 -18.90 4.33
CA ARG A 127 0.28 -18.91 4.59
C ARG A 127 -0.43 -17.77 3.86
N CYS A 128 0.13 -16.56 3.93
CA CYS A 128 -0.39 -15.38 3.26
C CYS A 128 -0.42 -15.57 1.74
N LEU A 129 0.69 -16.03 1.15
CA LEU A 129 0.80 -16.31 -0.28
C LEU A 129 -0.23 -17.33 -0.75
N LYS A 130 -0.40 -18.42 0.01
CA LYS A 130 -1.37 -19.48 -0.33
C LYS A 130 -2.79 -18.95 -0.32
N ALA A 131 -3.18 -18.20 0.72
CA ALA A 131 -4.52 -17.66 0.85
C ALA A 131 -4.86 -16.69 -0.29
N ILE A 132 -3.97 -15.73 -0.56
CA ILE A 132 -4.15 -14.75 -1.63
C ILE A 132 -4.17 -15.45 -2.99
N GLY A 133 -3.23 -16.36 -3.25
CA GLY A 133 -3.16 -17.10 -4.51
C GLY A 133 -4.41 -17.91 -4.78
N THR A 134 -4.94 -18.60 -3.76
CA THR A 134 -6.18 -19.38 -3.87
C THR A 134 -7.39 -18.50 -4.16
N ALA A 135 -7.53 -17.36 -3.46
CA ALA A 135 -8.70 -16.50 -3.57
C ALA A 135 -8.69 -15.64 -4.85
N SER A 136 -7.51 -15.16 -5.27
CA SER A 136 -7.35 -14.26 -6.42
C SER A 136 -7.06 -14.98 -7.75
N GLY A 137 -6.61 -16.23 -7.69
CA GLY A 137 -6.08 -16.96 -8.86
C GLY A 137 -4.70 -16.48 -9.31
N GLN A 138 -4.05 -15.57 -8.60
CA GLN A 138 -2.76 -14.98 -8.93
C GLN A 138 -1.82 -15.00 -7.73
N ARG A 139 -0.55 -15.37 -7.95
CA ARG A 139 0.48 -15.22 -6.93
C ARG A 139 0.79 -13.73 -6.74
N PRO A 140 0.74 -13.18 -5.51
CA PRO A 140 1.18 -11.82 -5.27
C PRO A 140 2.69 -11.71 -5.47
N MET A 141 3.13 -10.70 -6.21
CA MET A 141 4.54 -10.46 -6.52
C MET A 141 5.12 -9.27 -5.76
N GLY A 142 4.29 -8.55 -5.00
CA GLY A 142 4.65 -7.43 -4.17
C GLY A 142 4.32 -7.66 -2.70
N TRP A 143 5.04 -6.95 -1.83
CA TRP A 143 4.90 -7.02 -0.39
C TRP A 143 4.94 -5.64 0.27
N LEU A 144 4.17 -5.49 1.32
CA LEU A 144 4.34 -4.47 2.36
C LEU A 144 4.17 -5.15 3.72
N SER A 145 5.08 -4.96 4.63
CA SER A 145 4.98 -5.56 5.97
C SER A 145 3.81 -4.97 6.75
N PRO A 146 3.12 -5.79 7.57
CA PRO A 146 2.14 -5.28 8.52
C PRO A 146 2.68 -4.07 9.28
N ARG A 147 1.91 -2.99 9.30
CA ARG A 147 2.29 -1.71 9.92
C ARG A 147 3.60 -1.11 9.39
N CYS A 148 4.02 -1.47 8.17
CA CYS A 148 5.31 -1.08 7.59
C CYS A 148 6.49 -1.40 8.52
N THR A 149 6.45 -2.55 9.22
CA THR A 149 7.45 -2.92 10.23
C THR A 149 8.11 -4.24 9.86
N PRO A 150 9.04 -4.24 8.88
CA PRO A 150 9.78 -5.43 8.48
C PRO A 150 10.75 -5.88 9.58
N SER A 151 11.18 -7.12 9.54
CA SER A 151 12.33 -7.63 10.27
C SER A 151 13.63 -7.41 9.47
N PRO A 152 14.81 -7.55 10.10
CA PRO A 152 16.09 -7.55 9.35
C PRO A 152 16.17 -8.63 8.27
N ARG A 153 15.33 -9.66 8.32
CA ARG A 153 15.32 -10.81 7.41
C ARG A 153 14.32 -10.69 6.27
N THR A 154 13.30 -9.82 6.42
CA THR A 154 12.16 -9.73 5.50
C THR A 154 12.60 -9.61 4.04
N SER A 155 13.51 -8.69 3.71
CA SER A 155 13.96 -8.51 2.33
C SER A 155 14.58 -9.75 1.72
N ALA A 156 15.45 -10.45 2.49
CA ALA A 156 16.11 -11.67 2.05
C ALA A 156 15.12 -12.83 1.91
N LEU A 157 14.13 -12.93 2.81
CA LEU A 157 13.07 -13.93 2.75
C LEU A 157 12.18 -13.70 1.51
N LEU A 158 11.81 -12.47 1.22
CA LEU A 158 11.02 -12.10 0.05
C LEU A 158 11.76 -12.41 -1.26
N ALA A 159 13.05 -12.06 -1.34
CA ALA A 159 13.88 -12.37 -2.50
C ALA A 159 13.98 -13.90 -2.73
N LYS A 160 14.24 -14.69 -1.66
CA LYS A 160 14.24 -16.16 -1.70
C LYS A 160 12.90 -16.72 -2.15
N SER A 161 11.81 -16.11 -1.73
CA SER A 161 10.46 -16.54 -2.07
C SER A 161 10.00 -16.06 -3.45
N GLY A 162 10.85 -15.38 -4.23
CA GLY A 162 10.56 -14.96 -5.60
C GLY A 162 9.60 -13.78 -5.72
N PHE A 163 9.58 -12.87 -4.76
CA PHE A 163 8.91 -11.59 -4.91
C PHE A 163 9.67 -10.68 -5.86
N ASP A 164 8.96 -9.87 -6.61
CA ASP A 164 9.55 -8.88 -7.52
C ASP A 164 9.97 -7.61 -6.78
N TRP A 165 9.20 -7.22 -5.77
CA TRP A 165 9.38 -5.97 -5.05
C TRP A 165 8.74 -5.97 -3.66
N HIS A 166 9.21 -5.06 -2.80
CA HIS A 166 8.50 -4.69 -1.59
C HIS A 166 8.59 -3.19 -1.30
N ALA A 167 7.65 -2.69 -0.50
CA ALA A 167 7.45 -1.26 -0.29
C ALA A 167 7.77 -0.79 1.14
N ASP A 168 8.57 -1.56 1.89
CA ASP A 168 8.99 -1.20 3.27
C ASP A 168 10.12 -0.16 3.31
N PHE A 169 10.26 0.66 2.26
CA PHE A 169 11.33 1.65 2.14
C PHE A 169 10.79 3.07 2.14
N PHE A 170 11.44 3.94 2.93
CA PHE A 170 11.07 5.36 3.12
C PHE A 170 12.26 6.29 2.88
N ASP A 171 13.33 5.78 2.27
CA ASP A 171 14.65 6.41 2.21
C ASP A 171 15.01 6.97 0.83
N SER A 172 14.09 6.90 -0.13
CA SER A 172 14.34 7.33 -1.52
C SER A 172 13.09 7.91 -2.16
N ASP A 173 13.26 8.88 -3.07
CA ASP A 173 12.22 9.35 -3.97
C ASP A 173 12.03 8.45 -5.20
N LEU A 174 12.96 7.52 -5.44
CA LEU A 174 12.97 6.64 -6.62
C LEU A 174 13.06 5.17 -6.22
N PRO A 175 12.42 4.28 -6.97
CA PRO A 175 12.63 2.85 -6.79
C PRO A 175 14.08 2.48 -7.13
N TYR A 176 14.62 1.52 -6.40
CA TYR A 176 15.99 1.07 -6.58
C TYR A 176 16.15 -0.45 -6.37
N ARG A 177 17.25 -0.99 -6.87
CA ARG A 177 17.63 -2.38 -6.66
C ARG A 177 18.22 -2.53 -5.27
N HIS A 178 17.59 -3.35 -4.44
CA HIS A 178 18.04 -3.68 -3.09
C HIS A 178 18.68 -5.06 -3.07
N GLU A 179 19.96 -5.11 -2.72
CA GLU A 179 20.72 -6.37 -2.62
C GLU A 179 20.46 -7.05 -1.27
N THR A 180 20.24 -8.35 -1.31
CA THR A 180 20.05 -9.19 -0.12
C THR A 180 20.93 -10.43 -0.17
N ALA A 181 21.00 -11.17 0.94
CA ALA A 181 21.72 -12.43 1.01
C ALA A 181 21.16 -13.51 0.04
N ASN A 182 19.92 -13.37 -0.42
CA ASN A 182 19.24 -14.32 -1.30
C ASN A 182 18.95 -13.76 -2.71
N GLY A 183 19.70 -12.76 -3.14
CA GLY A 183 19.52 -12.10 -4.43
C GLY A 183 18.91 -10.70 -4.28
N ALA A 184 18.68 -10.03 -5.40
CA ALA A 184 18.16 -8.68 -5.39
C ALA A 184 16.63 -8.65 -5.50
N ILE A 185 16.03 -7.65 -4.87
CA ILE A 185 14.61 -7.34 -4.95
C ILE A 185 14.44 -5.84 -5.24
N ALA A 186 13.38 -5.43 -5.93
CA ALA A 186 13.12 -4.02 -6.12
C ALA A 186 12.58 -3.40 -4.83
N ALA A 187 13.24 -2.34 -4.36
CA ALA A 187 12.72 -1.45 -3.34
C ALA A 187 11.85 -0.39 -4.01
N VAL A 188 10.56 -0.40 -3.75
CA VAL A 188 9.62 0.61 -4.24
C VAL A 188 9.24 1.51 -3.08
N PRO A 189 9.61 2.80 -3.10
CA PRO A 189 9.34 3.69 -1.98
C PRO A 189 7.85 3.79 -1.67
N PHE A 190 7.50 3.63 -0.39
CA PHE A 190 6.16 3.86 0.13
C PHE A 190 6.11 5.27 0.71
N THR A 191 5.46 6.18 -0.01
CA THR A 191 5.43 7.59 0.39
C THR A 191 4.36 7.85 1.44
N MET A 192 4.62 8.80 2.34
CA MET A 192 3.77 9.07 3.50
C MET A 192 2.91 10.33 3.33
N GLU A 193 3.20 11.12 2.31
CA GLU A 193 2.67 12.47 2.13
C GLU A 193 1.18 12.47 1.79
N VAL A 194 0.73 11.51 0.98
CA VAL A 194 -0.67 11.36 0.57
C VAL A 194 -1.18 10.01 1.05
N ASN A 195 -1.28 9.86 2.36
CA ASN A 195 -1.70 8.64 3.03
C ASN A 195 -2.69 8.99 4.15
N ASP A 196 -3.89 8.42 4.08
CA ASP A 196 -4.99 8.70 5.00
C ASP A 196 -4.69 8.29 6.46
N MET A 197 -3.87 7.26 6.67
CA MET A 197 -3.56 6.81 8.03
C MET A 197 -2.73 7.83 8.81
N PRO A 198 -1.57 8.33 8.33
CA PRO A 198 -0.87 9.40 9.02
C PRO A 198 -1.64 10.71 9.00
N LEU A 199 -2.18 11.12 7.86
CA LEU A 199 -2.81 12.44 7.74
C LEU A 199 -4.09 12.56 8.58
N TYR A 200 -5.04 11.66 8.37
CA TYR A 200 -6.34 11.75 9.00
C TYR A 200 -6.37 11.11 10.40
N VAL A 201 -5.89 9.86 10.53
CA VAL A 201 -6.04 9.10 11.78
C VAL A 201 -5.03 9.54 12.83
N ARG A 202 -3.77 9.81 12.45
CA ARG A 202 -2.72 10.12 13.43
C ARG A 202 -2.57 11.62 13.69
N TYR A 203 -2.59 12.43 12.64
CA TYR A 203 -2.39 13.89 12.77
C TYR A 203 -3.69 14.66 12.93
N GLY A 204 -4.85 14.03 12.69
CA GLY A 204 -6.15 14.66 12.82
C GLY A 204 -6.41 15.75 11.77
N ALA A 205 -5.78 15.62 10.60
CA ALA A 205 -6.03 16.55 9.51
C ALA A 205 -7.45 16.40 8.95
N GLU A 206 -8.00 17.49 8.41
CA GLU A 206 -9.25 17.47 7.68
C GLU A 206 -9.12 16.58 6.43
N PRO A 207 -10.17 15.86 6.02
CA PRO A 207 -10.11 14.98 4.84
C PRO A 207 -9.61 15.69 3.58
N GLU A 208 -9.98 16.95 3.37
CA GLU A 208 -9.58 17.82 2.25
C GLU A 208 -8.06 18.07 2.19
N ALA A 209 -7.36 17.88 3.31
CA ALA A 209 -5.90 17.95 3.32
C ALA A 209 -5.27 16.92 2.39
N PHE A 210 -5.92 15.79 2.18
CA PHE A 210 -5.45 14.71 1.31
C PHE A 210 -5.27 15.21 -0.14
N THR A 211 -6.31 15.78 -0.73
CA THR A 211 -6.26 16.34 -2.09
C THR A 211 -5.35 17.57 -2.16
N ARG A 212 -5.45 18.47 -1.17
CA ARG A 212 -4.64 19.71 -1.12
C ARG A 212 -3.14 19.44 -1.06
N ILE A 213 -2.71 18.41 -0.33
CA ILE A 213 -1.30 18.01 -0.24
C ILE A 213 -0.82 17.45 -1.58
N LEU A 214 -1.61 16.57 -2.21
CA LEU A 214 -1.30 16.07 -3.55
C LEU A 214 -1.06 17.22 -4.53
N GLU A 215 -2.04 18.13 -4.65
CA GLU A 215 -1.97 19.27 -5.58
C GLU A 215 -0.75 20.15 -5.31
N ARG A 216 -0.44 20.40 -4.03
CA ARG A 216 0.75 21.17 -3.64
C ARG A 216 2.05 20.49 -4.08
N ILE A 217 2.16 19.16 -3.85
CA ILE A 217 3.36 18.41 -4.23
C ILE A 217 3.47 18.37 -5.75
N VAL A 218 2.44 17.88 -6.43
CA VAL A 218 2.47 17.69 -7.87
C VAL A 218 2.62 19.03 -8.59
N GLY A 219 1.84 20.06 -8.24
CA GLY A 219 1.91 21.38 -8.85
C GLY A 219 3.23 22.13 -8.58
N SER A 220 3.98 21.75 -7.56
CA SER A 220 5.27 22.38 -7.22
C SER A 220 6.49 21.49 -7.51
N TRP A 221 6.30 20.28 -8.01
CA TRP A 221 7.39 19.32 -8.25
C TRP A 221 8.57 19.90 -9.02
N PRO A 222 8.37 20.63 -10.14
CA PRO A 222 9.48 21.21 -10.88
C PRO A 222 10.35 22.17 -10.07
N ARG A 223 9.78 22.80 -9.02
CA ARG A 223 10.50 23.77 -8.15
C ARG A 223 11.47 23.08 -7.19
N LEU A 224 11.33 21.78 -6.94
CA LEU A 224 12.24 21.01 -6.10
C LEU A 224 13.57 20.71 -6.79
N GLY A 225 13.67 20.98 -8.10
CA GLY A 225 14.88 20.73 -8.87
C GLY A 225 15.25 19.26 -8.98
N ARG A 226 14.29 18.36 -8.74
CA ARG A 226 14.48 16.91 -8.84
C ARG A 226 14.11 16.43 -10.24
N PRO A 227 14.96 15.61 -10.89
CA PRO A 227 14.70 15.14 -12.24
C PRO A 227 13.54 14.14 -12.29
N ALA A 228 13.33 13.36 -11.23
CA ALA A 228 12.26 12.39 -11.13
C ALA A 228 11.93 12.01 -9.68
N GLY A 229 10.77 11.39 -9.47
CA GLY A 229 10.32 10.83 -8.19
C GLY A 229 9.07 9.99 -8.31
N CYS A 230 8.75 9.30 -7.22
CA CYS A 230 7.51 8.57 -7.02
C CYS A 230 6.68 9.26 -5.94
N LEU A 231 5.36 9.22 -6.10
CA LEU A 231 4.39 9.59 -5.09
C LEU A 231 3.31 8.52 -5.06
N ASP A 232 3.01 7.98 -3.89
CA ASP A 232 1.92 7.01 -3.72
C ASP A 232 0.69 7.68 -3.08
N ILE A 233 -0.47 7.47 -3.68
CA ILE A 233 -1.77 7.84 -3.11
C ILE A 233 -2.27 6.63 -2.36
N THR A 234 -2.17 6.63 -1.04
CA THR A 234 -2.51 5.51 -0.18
C THR A 234 -3.81 5.74 0.57
N VAL A 235 -4.75 4.82 0.45
CA VAL A 235 -6.00 4.82 1.22
C VAL A 235 -6.22 3.47 1.90
N HIS A 236 -6.72 3.52 3.14
CA HIS A 236 -7.13 2.32 3.87
C HIS A 236 -8.64 2.09 3.69
N ALA A 237 -9.03 0.89 3.30
CA ALA A 237 -10.42 0.57 3.00
C ALA A 237 -11.37 0.83 4.19
N HIS A 238 -10.90 0.71 5.43
CA HIS A 238 -11.67 0.99 6.63
C HIS A 238 -11.65 2.47 7.07
N VAL A 239 -10.77 3.29 6.49
CA VAL A 239 -10.64 4.73 6.75
C VAL A 239 -11.26 5.53 5.60
N PHE A 240 -10.56 5.71 4.49
CA PHE A 240 -11.05 6.47 3.34
C PHE A 240 -11.98 5.67 2.41
N GLY A 241 -12.21 4.38 2.66
CA GLY A 241 -13.37 3.68 2.12
C GLY A 241 -14.72 4.16 2.68
N ARG A 242 -14.74 4.97 3.75
CA ARG A 242 -15.95 5.66 4.27
C ARG A 242 -16.33 6.85 3.41
N PRO A 243 -17.63 7.29 3.41
CA PRO A 243 -18.11 8.30 2.47
C PRO A 243 -17.27 9.57 2.40
N PHE A 244 -16.88 10.13 3.55
CA PHE A 244 -16.11 11.37 3.59
C PHE A 244 -14.72 11.22 2.92
N GLY A 245 -14.00 10.13 3.23
CA GLY A 245 -12.68 9.86 2.67
C GLY A 245 -12.76 9.38 1.22
N ALA A 246 -13.79 8.63 0.85
CA ALA A 246 -14.00 8.18 -0.52
C ALA A 246 -14.25 9.36 -1.49
N ILE A 247 -14.92 10.43 -1.02
CA ILE A 247 -15.07 11.68 -1.77
C ILE A 247 -13.69 12.30 -2.02
N GLU A 248 -12.86 12.39 -0.97
CA GLU A 248 -11.53 12.97 -1.11
C GLU A 248 -10.58 12.10 -1.93
N PHE A 249 -10.70 10.79 -1.86
CA PHE A 249 -9.96 9.90 -2.73
C PHE A 249 -10.32 10.12 -4.21
N MET A 250 -11.61 10.28 -4.52
CA MET A 250 -12.06 10.59 -5.86
C MET A 250 -11.52 11.95 -6.34
N ASN A 251 -11.65 13.00 -5.52
CA ASN A 251 -11.11 14.33 -5.80
C ASN A 251 -9.60 14.30 -6.04
N CYS A 252 -8.86 13.52 -5.24
CA CYS A 252 -7.43 13.36 -5.33
C CYS A 252 -7.00 12.71 -6.66
N LEU A 253 -7.70 11.66 -7.10
CA LEU A 253 -7.43 11.00 -8.38
C LEU A 253 -7.74 11.91 -9.57
N GLU A 254 -8.84 12.66 -9.52
CA GLU A 254 -9.18 13.67 -10.53
C GLU A 254 -8.13 14.79 -10.56
N ALA A 255 -7.64 15.23 -9.39
CA ALA A 255 -6.57 16.21 -9.29
C ALA A 255 -5.27 15.72 -9.90
N ALA A 256 -4.87 14.47 -9.63
CA ALA A 256 -3.65 13.89 -10.18
C ALA A 256 -3.62 13.92 -11.72
N ARG A 257 -4.77 13.73 -12.37
CA ARG A 257 -4.91 13.76 -13.83
C ARG A 257 -4.70 15.14 -14.45
N ARG A 258 -4.91 16.21 -13.70
CA ARG A 258 -4.70 17.58 -14.22
C ARG A 258 -3.23 17.91 -14.51
N TYR A 259 -2.31 17.08 -14.02
CA TYR A 259 -0.86 17.29 -14.14
C TYR A 259 -0.18 16.32 -15.12
N GLU A 260 -0.91 15.82 -16.11
CA GLU A 260 -0.40 14.84 -17.08
C GLU A 260 0.81 15.34 -17.89
N GLU A 261 1.09 16.63 -17.89
CA GLU A 261 2.27 17.19 -18.56
C GLU A 261 3.58 16.66 -17.96
N TRP A 262 3.67 16.51 -16.62
CA TRP A 262 4.89 16.04 -15.94
C TRP A 262 4.66 14.92 -14.94
N ALA A 263 3.43 14.52 -14.69
CA ALA A 263 3.08 13.38 -13.84
C ALA A 263 2.36 12.31 -14.65
N TRP A 264 2.46 11.06 -14.22
CA TRP A 264 1.77 9.93 -14.86
C TRP A 264 1.33 8.90 -13.84
N LEU A 265 0.10 8.40 -14.01
CA LEU A 265 -0.43 7.32 -13.20
C LEU A 265 0.20 5.99 -13.60
N THR A 266 0.63 5.21 -12.62
CA THR A 266 1.31 3.93 -12.79
C THR A 266 0.97 2.98 -11.64
N ASP A 267 1.61 1.82 -11.60
CA ASP A 267 1.53 0.89 -10.47
C ASP A 267 2.91 0.40 -10.02
N HIS A 268 2.98 -0.17 -8.82
CA HIS A 268 4.21 -0.66 -8.23
C HIS A 268 4.89 -1.77 -9.04
N ARG A 269 4.14 -2.59 -9.79
CA ARG A 269 4.72 -3.61 -10.68
C ARG A 269 5.55 -2.97 -11.78
N ARG A 270 5.01 -1.89 -12.36
CA ARG A 270 5.73 -1.15 -13.40
C ARG A 270 6.95 -0.44 -12.84
N LEU A 271 6.82 0.18 -11.66
CA LEU A 271 7.95 0.79 -10.97
C LEU A 271 9.06 -0.23 -10.66
N ALA A 272 8.70 -1.41 -10.15
CA ALA A 272 9.63 -2.49 -9.89
C ALA A 272 10.33 -3.03 -11.15
N ALA A 273 9.58 -3.13 -12.26
CA ALA A 273 10.15 -3.58 -13.54
C ALA A 273 11.23 -2.61 -14.06
N LEU A 274 11.12 -1.32 -13.79
CA LEU A 274 12.10 -0.32 -14.15
C LEU A 274 13.43 -0.48 -13.40
N CYS A 275 13.40 -1.05 -12.18
CA CYS A 275 14.62 -1.36 -11.42
C CYS A 275 15.40 -2.56 -11.97
N LYS A 276 14.74 -3.45 -12.74
CA LYS A 276 15.37 -4.66 -13.30
C LYS A 276 16.03 -4.39 -14.66
N ALA A 277 15.66 -3.30 -15.32
CA ALA A 277 16.12 -2.95 -16.67
C ALA A 277 17.42 -2.10 -16.68
N GLY A 278 17.90 -1.67 -15.54
CA GLY A 278 19.18 -0.97 -15.36
C GLY A 278 20.18 -1.82 -14.64
#